data_a8239d0043219d2d6472663578e4fafd
#
_entry.id   a8239d0043219d2d6472663578e4fafd
#
_cell.length_a   1.000
_cell.length_b   1.000
_cell.length_c   1.000
_cell.angle_alpha   90.00
_cell.angle_beta   90.00
_cell.angle_gamma   90.00
#
_symmetry.space_group_name_H-M   'P 1'
#
loop_
_entity.id
_entity.type
_entity.pdbx_description
1 polymer ?
#
loop_
_entity_poly.entity_id
_entity_poly.type
_entity_poly.pdbx_seq_one_letter_code
_entity_poly.pdbx_strand_id
1 'polypeptide(L)'
;HDSLVLGKMLVEAGVDFLHISCWDCSWGSSEFTDDERTLTQWFSETLDNAVPIISAGGIWSTAQARSVMGHGADMVAVARAAIGHADWASHMSDGMYDPLKPPFSSEHLEKQGLSQTFIEYMRAWDGFVS
;
A
#
# COMPACT_ATOMS: atom_id res chain seq x y z
N HIS A 1 1.43 -12.12 15.84
CA HIS A 1 2.29 -13.32 15.96
C HIS A 1 1.96 -14.35 14.87
N ASP A 2 0.70 -14.74 14.72
CA ASP A 2 0.28 -15.81 13.79
C ASP A 2 0.59 -15.50 12.33
N SER A 3 0.46 -14.23 11.92
CA SER A 3 0.77 -13.80 10.55
C SER A 3 2.25 -13.98 10.19
N LEU A 4 3.17 -13.79 11.15
CA LEU A 4 4.61 -14.00 10.94
C LEU A 4 4.94 -15.49 10.83
N VAL A 5 4.29 -16.33 11.64
CA VAL A 5 4.42 -17.80 11.54
C VAL A 5 3.93 -18.27 10.17
N LEU A 6 2.76 -17.80 9.74
CA LEU A 6 2.24 -18.09 8.41
C LEU A 6 3.20 -17.64 7.30
N GLY A 7 3.78 -16.44 7.42
CA GLY A 7 4.78 -15.95 6.47
C GLY A 7 5.97 -16.89 6.32
N LYS A 8 6.53 -17.38 7.42
CA LYS A 8 7.61 -18.38 7.40
C LYS A 8 7.18 -19.68 6.72
N MET A 9 6.00 -20.20 7.05
CA MET A 9 5.48 -21.42 6.44
C MET A 9 5.29 -21.26 4.92
N LEU A 10 4.85 -20.10 4.46
CA LEU A 10 4.70 -19.81 3.03
C LEU A 10 6.06 -19.78 2.33
N VAL A 11 7.07 -19.15 2.93
CA VAL A 11 8.45 -19.15 2.40
C VAL A 11 9.01 -20.56 2.33
N GLU A 12 8.84 -21.37 3.38
CA GLU A 12 9.25 -22.78 3.40
C GLU A 12 8.52 -23.61 2.35
N ALA A 13 7.28 -23.24 2.02
CA ALA A 13 6.50 -23.87 0.95
C ALA A 13 6.94 -23.43 -0.46
N GLY A 14 7.84 -22.46 -0.59
CA GLY A 14 8.45 -22.05 -1.85
C GLY A 14 7.68 -20.98 -2.62
N VAL A 15 7.04 -20.01 -1.94
CA VAL A 15 6.46 -18.85 -2.62
C VAL A 15 7.56 -17.95 -3.19
N ASP A 16 7.28 -17.29 -4.33
CA ASP A 16 8.24 -16.40 -4.99
C ASP A 16 8.31 -15.01 -4.34
N PHE A 17 7.25 -14.57 -3.67
CA PHE A 17 7.16 -13.30 -2.95
C PHE A 17 6.03 -13.34 -1.92
N LEU A 18 6.03 -12.38 -1.00
CA LEU A 18 4.91 -12.14 -0.09
C LEU A 18 4.31 -10.75 -0.32
N HIS A 19 2.98 -10.69 -0.39
CA HIS A 19 2.24 -9.44 -0.44
C HIS A 19 1.54 -9.17 0.90
N ILE A 20 2.04 -8.16 1.60
CA ILE A 20 1.50 -7.70 2.87
C ILE A 20 0.50 -6.58 2.57
N SER A 21 -0.78 -6.84 2.79
CA SER A 21 -1.85 -5.85 2.62
C SER A 21 -2.40 -5.48 3.99
N CYS A 22 -2.28 -4.21 4.35
CA CYS A 22 -2.79 -3.65 5.60
C CYS A 22 -3.62 -2.39 5.32
N TRP A 23 -4.32 -1.92 6.33
CA TRP A 23 -5.12 -0.71 6.20
C TRP A 23 -4.24 0.53 5.95
N ASP A 24 -3.16 0.64 6.72
CA ASP A 24 -2.12 1.65 6.58
C ASP A 24 -0.77 1.04 6.94
N CYS A 25 0.15 1.02 6.00
CA CYS A 25 1.47 0.40 6.18
C CYS A 25 2.43 1.22 7.06
N SER A 26 2.04 2.44 7.46
CA SER A 26 2.78 3.24 8.45
C SER A 26 2.46 2.87 9.90
N TRP A 27 1.39 2.10 10.13
CA TRP A 27 0.98 1.72 11.47
C TRP A 27 1.83 0.58 12.00
N GLY A 28 2.08 0.64 13.32
CA GLY A 28 2.67 -0.46 14.08
C GLY A 28 1.67 -1.60 14.31
N SER A 29 2.14 -2.62 15.04
CA SER A 29 1.30 -3.75 15.44
C SER A 29 0.27 -3.33 16.48
N SER A 30 -0.99 -3.75 16.31
CA SER A 30 -2.01 -3.63 17.35
C SER A 30 -1.82 -4.61 18.52
N GLU A 31 -1.02 -5.64 18.33
CA GLU A 31 -0.71 -6.64 19.36
C GLU A 31 0.49 -6.21 20.23
N PHE A 32 1.48 -5.55 19.62
CA PHE A 32 2.71 -5.10 20.29
C PHE A 32 2.78 -3.57 20.28
N THR A 33 1.96 -2.94 21.11
CA THR A 33 1.78 -1.48 21.12
C THR A 33 3.00 -0.68 21.60
N ASP A 34 3.91 -1.32 22.32
CA ASP A 34 5.16 -0.72 22.80
C ASP A 34 6.31 -0.83 21.77
N ASP A 35 6.05 -1.44 20.63
CA ASP A 35 7.00 -1.61 19.54
C ASP A 35 6.59 -0.72 18.35
N GLU A 36 7.46 0.21 18.00
CA GLU A 36 7.19 1.21 16.93
C GLU A 36 7.36 0.63 15.51
N ARG A 37 7.83 -0.62 15.36
CA ARG A 37 8.02 -1.22 14.05
C ARG A 37 6.70 -1.37 13.32
N THR A 38 6.72 -1.03 12.03
CA THR A 38 5.60 -1.29 11.12
C THR A 38 5.47 -2.78 10.83
N LEU A 39 4.31 -3.20 10.30
CA LEU A 39 4.13 -4.59 9.87
C LEU A 39 5.15 -5.00 8.81
N THR A 40 5.51 -4.09 7.89
CA THR A 40 6.54 -4.33 6.87
C THR A 40 7.88 -4.65 7.53
N GLN A 41 8.32 -3.88 8.52
CA GLN A 41 9.57 -4.15 9.26
C GLN A 41 9.53 -5.49 9.98
N TRP A 42 8.42 -5.82 10.64
CA TRP A 42 8.25 -7.11 11.30
C TRP A 42 8.43 -8.28 10.34
N PHE A 43 7.82 -8.22 9.14
CA PHE A 43 7.97 -9.28 8.14
C PHE A 43 9.37 -9.32 7.55
N SER A 44 9.95 -8.18 7.18
CA SER A 44 11.30 -8.08 6.62
C SER A 44 12.35 -8.70 7.56
N GLU A 45 12.33 -8.29 8.83
CA GLU A 45 13.24 -8.82 9.84
C GLU A 45 12.99 -10.32 10.13
N THR A 46 11.73 -10.74 10.17
CA THR A 46 11.37 -12.13 10.48
C THR A 46 11.74 -13.10 9.38
N LEU A 47 11.69 -12.65 8.12
CA LEU A 47 11.96 -13.47 6.93
C LEU A 47 13.40 -13.35 6.43
N ASP A 48 14.17 -12.42 6.97
CA ASP A 48 15.60 -12.21 6.66
C ASP A 48 15.87 -12.15 5.13
N ASN A 49 15.02 -11.41 4.41
CA ASN A 49 15.06 -11.26 2.95
C ASN A 49 14.97 -12.59 2.15
N ALA A 50 14.39 -13.64 2.72
CA ALA A 50 14.25 -14.94 2.05
C ALA A 50 13.45 -14.87 0.75
N VAL A 51 12.47 -13.95 0.67
CA VAL A 51 11.67 -13.66 -0.54
C VAL A 51 11.37 -12.16 -0.62
N PRO A 52 11.15 -11.59 -1.82
CA PRO A 52 10.70 -10.20 -1.96
C PRO A 52 9.40 -9.92 -1.24
N ILE A 53 9.30 -8.73 -0.64
CA ILE A 53 8.11 -8.24 0.07
C ILE A 53 7.47 -7.11 -0.74
N ILE A 54 6.19 -7.28 -1.06
CA ILE A 54 5.32 -6.22 -1.56
C ILE A 54 4.50 -5.70 -0.38
N SER A 55 4.53 -4.40 -0.13
CA SER A 55 3.71 -3.79 0.94
C SER A 55 2.66 -2.84 0.38
N ALA A 56 1.44 -2.95 0.90
CA ALA A 56 0.29 -2.13 0.51
C ALA A 56 -0.51 -1.64 1.71
N GLY A 57 -0.99 -0.40 1.62
CA GLY A 57 -1.86 0.23 2.61
C GLY A 57 -1.56 1.71 2.81
N GLY A 58 -2.50 2.58 2.51
CA GLY A 58 -2.41 4.01 2.80
C GLY A 58 -1.32 4.80 2.05
N ILE A 59 -0.69 4.23 1.03
CA ILE A 59 0.38 4.88 0.27
C ILE A 59 -0.23 5.84 -0.76
N TRP A 60 0.11 7.12 -0.66
CA TRP A 60 -0.33 8.20 -1.57
C TRP A 60 0.84 8.91 -2.23
N SER A 61 1.85 9.30 -1.47
CA SER A 61 2.97 10.12 -1.95
C SER A 61 4.24 9.30 -2.19
N THR A 62 5.17 9.87 -2.94
CA THR A 62 6.51 9.31 -3.12
C THR A 62 7.25 9.18 -1.79
N ALA A 63 7.07 10.14 -0.87
CA ALA A 63 7.70 10.08 0.45
C ALA A 63 7.21 8.86 1.25
N GLN A 64 5.90 8.59 1.23
CA GLN A 64 5.34 7.38 1.87
C GLN A 64 5.86 6.10 1.21
N ALA A 65 5.89 6.03 -0.12
CA ALA A 65 6.44 4.87 -0.83
C ALA A 65 7.89 4.60 -0.44
N ARG A 66 8.74 5.63 -0.40
CA ARG A 66 10.14 5.51 0.03
C ARG A 66 10.27 5.08 1.49
N SER A 67 9.42 5.60 2.38
CA SER A 67 9.41 5.18 3.78
C SER A 67 9.12 3.69 3.92
N VAL A 68 8.11 3.20 3.22
CA VAL A 68 7.74 1.77 3.23
C VAL A 68 8.86 0.88 2.67
N MET A 69 9.53 1.31 1.60
CA MET A 69 10.71 0.61 1.09
C MET A 69 11.87 0.66 2.10
N GLY A 70 12.07 1.79 2.78
CA GLY A 70 13.05 1.91 3.88
C GLY A 70 12.75 1.00 5.08
N HIS A 71 11.51 0.54 5.23
CA HIS A 71 11.08 -0.44 6.22
C HIS A 71 11.25 -1.89 5.77
N GLY A 72 11.88 -2.12 4.61
CA GLY A 72 12.22 -3.45 4.12
C GLY A 72 11.24 -4.04 3.11
N ALA A 73 10.37 -3.23 2.49
CA ALA A 73 9.64 -3.67 1.30
C ALA A 73 10.53 -3.54 0.06
N ASP A 74 10.49 -4.52 -0.83
CA ASP A 74 11.14 -4.47 -2.14
C ASP A 74 10.27 -3.73 -3.17
N MET A 75 8.96 -3.78 -2.99
CA MET A 75 7.97 -3.12 -3.84
C MET A 75 6.82 -2.57 -3.00
N VAL A 76 6.18 -1.54 -3.53
CA VAL A 76 4.93 -1.01 -2.97
C VAL A 76 3.77 -1.27 -3.93
N ALA A 77 2.60 -1.56 -3.37
CA ALA A 77 1.36 -1.64 -4.13
C ALA A 77 0.39 -0.55 -3.70
N VAL A 78 -0.26 0.07 -4.67
CA VAL A 78 -1.24 1.13 -4.47
C VAL A 78 -2.59 0.76 -5.09
N ALA A 79 -3.67 1.14 -4.44
CA ALA A 79 -5.03 0.96 -4.96
C ALA A 79 -5.72 2.32 -5.09
N ARG A 80 -6.19 2.90 -3.99
CA ARG A 80 -6.95 4.15 -4.00
C ARG A 80 -6.21 5.32 -4.65
N ALA A 81 -4.89 5.40 -4.45
CA ALA A 81 -4.08 6.43 -5.09
C ALA A 81 -4.07 6.27 -6.62
N ALA A 82 -3.90 5.06 -7.14
CA ALA A 82 -3.92 4.79 -8.57
C ALA A 82 -5.33 4.92 -9.20
N ILE A 83 -6.40 4.70 -8.43
CA ILE A 83 -7.77 5.01 -8.88
C ILE A 83 -7.96 6.52 -9.07
N GLY A 84 -7.47 7.33 -8.14
CA GLY A 84 -7.54 8.78 -8.24
C GLY A 84 -6.54 9.40 -9.22
N HIS A 85 -5.45 8.71 -9.53
CA HIS A 85 -4.34 9.20 -10.37
C HIS A 85 -3.78 8.03 -11.19
N ALA A 86 -4.30 7.85 -12.41
CA ALA A 86 -3.93 6.74 -13.30
C ALA A 86 -2.44 6.70 -13.66
N ASP A 87 -1.79 7.87 -13.61
CA ASP A 87 -0.37 8.06 -13.88
C ASP A 87 0.53 8.04 -12.62
N TRP A 88 -0.02 7.64 -11.46
CA TRP A 88 0.68 7.66 -10.17
C TRP A 88 2.09 7.08 -10.25
N ALA A 89 2.27 5.95 -10.90
CA ALA A 89 3.56 5.27 -11.00
C ALA A 89 4.59 6.08 -11.80
N SER A 90 4.16 6.89 -12.79
CA SER A 90 5.07 7.71 -13.60
C SER A 90 5.71 8.86 -12.82
N HIS A 91 5.10 9.25 -11.70
CA HIS A 91 5.60 10.31 -10.82
C HIS A 91 6.57 9.82 -9.74
N MET A 92 6.89 8.52 -9.68
CA MET A 92 7.73 7.98 -8.60
C MET A 92 9.19 8.45 -8.64
N SER A 93 9.66 9.00 -9.76
CA SER A 93 10.96 9.68 -9.85
C SER A 93 10.95 11.09 -9.21
N ASP A 94 9.79 11.71 -9.10
CA ASP A 94 9.62 12.99 -8.41
C ASP A 94 9.53 12.77 -6.90
N GLY A 95 10.58 13.14 -6.19
CA GLY A 95 10.66 12.98 -4.74
C GLY A 95 9.67 13.82 -3.93
N MET A 96 9.00 14.78 -4.56
CA MET A 96 8.05 15.70 -3.93
C MET A 96 6.59 15.41 -4.32
N TYR A 97 6.34 14.38 -5.14
CA TYR A 97 4.98 14.08 -5.59
C TYR A 97 4.08 13.66 -4.42
N ASP A 98 3.09 14.49 -4.16
CA ASP A 98 2.03 14.25 -3.17
C ASP A 98 0.68 14.63 -3.80
N PRO A 99 -0.02 13.67 -4.42
CA PRO A 99 -1.24 13.92 -5.17
C PRO A 99 -2.41 14.29 -4.26
N LEU A 100 -3.43 14.89 -4.87
CA LEU A 100 -4.70 15.15 -4.19
C LEU A 100 -5.27 13.84 -3.61
N LYS A 101 -5.83 13.96 -2.42
CA LYS A 101 -6.53 12.87 -1.74
C LYS A 101 -8.04 13.01 -1.91
N PRO A 102 -8.82 11.93 -1.76
CA PRO A 102 -10.27 12.02 -1.82
C PRO A 102 -10.83 13.01 -0.76
N PRO A 103 -12.05 13.54 -0.96
CA PRO A 103 -13.00 13.09 -1.98
C PRO A 103 -12.68 13.65 -3.37
N PHE A 104 -12.84 12.79 -4.40
CA PHE A 104 -12.67 13.17 -5.79
C PHE A 104 -14.01 13.52 -6.44
N SER A 105 -14.04 14.54 -7.31
CA SER A 105 -15.22 14.76 -8.14
C SER A 105 -15.35 13.69 -9.22
N SER A 106 -16.59 13.42 -9.67
CA SER A 106 -16.82 12.50 -10.79
C SER A 106 -16.06 12.93 -12.04
N GLU A 107 -16.02 14.24 -12.33
CA GLU A 107 -15.28 14.80 -13.47
C GLU A 107 -13.77 14.50 -13.38
N HIS A 108 -13.17 14.58 -12.17
CA HIS A 108 -11.78 14.22 -11.98
C HIS A 108 -11.54 12.75 -12.31
N LEU A 109 -12.38 11.86 -11.78
CA LEU A 109 -12.25 10.41 -12.00
C LEU A 109 -12.47 10.01 -13.47
N GLU A 110 -13.39 10.67 -14.17
CA GLU A 110 -13.55 10.48 -15.62
C GLU A 110 -12.29 10.86 -16.40
N LYS A 111 -11.64 11.98 -16.04
CA LYS A 111 -10.36 12.39 -16.64
C LYS A 111 -9.23 11.39 -16.36
N GLN A 112 -9.32 10.64 -15.27
CA GLN A 112 -8.41 9.53 -14.98
C GLN A 112 -8.76 8.24 -15.74
N GLY A 113 -9.80 8.26 -16.57
CA GLY A 113 -10.20 7.14 -17.42
C GLY A 113 -11.19 6.16 -16.78
N LEU A 114 -11.78 6.50 -15.64
CA LEU A 114 -12.77 5.64 -14.99
C LEU A 114 -14.13 5.73 -15.72
N SER A 115 -14.79 4.58 -15.88
CA SER A 115 -16.16 4.54 -16.38
C SER A 115 -17.15 5.04 -15.32
N GLN A 116 -18.30 5.56 -15.77
CA GLN A 116 -19.40 5.99 -14.88
C GLN A 116 -19.83 4.85 -13.93
N THR A 117 -19.90 3.63 -14.42
CA THR A 117 -20.25 2.46 -13.60
C THR A 117 -19.25 2.25 -12.47
N PHE A 118 -17.95 2.45 -12.73
CA PHE A 118 -16.94 2.28 -11.70
C PHE A 118 -16.93 3.46 -10.72
N ILE A 119 -17.17 4.69 -11.20
CA ILE A 119 -17.29 5.86 -10.33
C ILE A 119 -18.48 5.69 -9.38
N GLU A 120 -19.61 5.20 -9.87
CA GLU A 120 -20.79 4.93 -9.04
C GLU A 120 -20.53 3.82 -8.02
N TYR A 121 -19.79 2.76 -8.39
CA TYR A 121 -19.31 1.75 -7.45
C TYR A 121 -18.43 2.36 -6.35
N MET A 122 -17.55 3.30 -6.70
CA MET A 122 -16.65 3.96 -5.73
C MET A 122 -17.37 4.87 -4.74
N ARG A 123 -18.63 5.29 -5.02
CA ARG A 123 -19.48 6.01 -4.05
C ARG A 123 -19.87 5.18 -2.83
N ALA A 124 -19.81 3.83 -2.95
CA ALA A 124 -19.99 2.94 -1.80
C ALA A 124 -18.88 3.05 -0.74
N TRP A 125 -17.75 3.68 -1.09
CA TRP A 125 -16.64 3.96 -0.19
C TRP A 125 -16.79 5.38 0.34
N ASP A 126 -17.20 5.48 1.60
CA ASP A 126 -17.46 6.77 2.24
C ASP A 126 -16.26 7.74 2.09
N GLY A 127 -16.57 8.95 1.63
CA GLY A 127 -15.57 9.98 1.42
C GLY A 127 -14.64 9.79 0.22
N PHE A 128 -14.87 8.84 -0.68
CA PHE A 128 -14.01 8.66 -1.87
C PHE A 128 -14.47 9.51 -3.07
N VAL A 129 -15.78 9.58 -3.32
CA VAL A 129 -16.37 10.40 -4.39
C VAL A 129 -17.27 11.48 -3.78
N SER A 130 -17.08 12.74 -4.20
CA SER A 130 -17.95 13.87 -3.82
C SER A 130 -19.19 13.98 -4.68
#